data_95423329d58f099cc74638e62dbba769
#
_entry.id   95423329d58f099cc74638e62dbba769
#
_cell.length_a   1.000
_cell.length_b   1.000
_cell.length_c   1.000
_cell.angle_alpha   90.00
_cell.angle_beta   90.00
_cell.angle_gamma   90.00
#
_symmetry.space_group_name_H-M   'P 1'
#
loop_
_entity.id
_entity.type
_entity.pdbx_description
1 polymer ?
#
loop_
_entity_poly.entity_id
_entity_poly.type
_entity_poly.pdbx_seq_one_letter_code
_entity_poly.pdbx_strand_id
1 'polypeptide(L)'
;YTLVQAAQELSPGEKYVQFKNNLRKESLISDVGKYTISNLENSFAKLTEETVEKAVDIILSSHKHYVSGFRGAASCAVYMTSKLHLMVSDVIPLIHAEASAIEAISDITAEDCIILYSFPRYSEINFSLLKIAHQAGAKVILFTDRYTSPLANMSDIVLVVQVGGLGFTNSYVAPLSISEIILLALSSRNDPRCSERISQIDRLISECRLY
;
A
#
# COMPACT_ATOMS: atom_id res chain seq x y z
N TYR A 1 14.63 -17.93 -11.72
CA TYR A 1 15.06 -16.51 -11.61
C TYR A 1 14.91 -15.89 -13.00
N THR A 2 13.86 -15.07 -13.20
CA THR A 2 13.69 -14.31 -14.43
C THR A 2 14.57 -13.04 -14.36
N LEU A 3 15.03 -12.53 -15.52
CA LEU A 3 15.80 -11.28 -15.62
C LEU A 3 15.12 -10.09 -14.93
N VAL A 4 13.79 -10.10 -14.85
CA VAL A 4 12.96 -9.09 -14.16
C VAL A 4 13.15 -9.16 -12.64
N GLN A 5 13.26 -10.35 -12.05
CA GLN A 5 13.48 -10.51 -10.60
C GLN A 5 14.88 -10.06 -10.20
N ALA A 6 15.91 -10.41 -10.98
CA ALA A 6 17.27 -9.95 -10.76
C ALA A 6 17.38 -8.41 -10.85
N ALA A 7 16.65 -7.78 -11.78
CA ALA A 7 16.64 -6.32 -11.91
C ALA A 7 15.96 -5.60 -10.72
N GLN A 8 15.06 -6.25 -9.98
CA GLN A 8 14.44 -5.67 -8.80
C GLN A 8 15.37 -5.62 -7.57
N GLU A 9 16.38 -6.48 -7.53
CA GLU A 9 17.37 -6.56 -6.44
C GLU A 9 18.51 -5.55 -6.57
N LEU A 10 18.70 -4.97 -7.74
CA LEU A 10 19.73 -3.96 -8.00
C LEU A 10 19.50 -2.68 -7.16
N SER A 11 20.59 -2.07 -6.73
CA SER A 11 20.57 -0.76 -6.09
C SER A 11 20.04 0.33 -7.01
N PRO A 12 19.52 1.46 -6.50
CA PRO A 12 19.11 2.57 -7.35
C PRO A 12 20.21 3.09 -8.27
N GLY A 13 21.46 3.07 -7.80
CA GLY A 13 22.62 3.49 -8.62
C GLY A 13 22.85 2.56 -9.79
N GLU A 14 22.82 1.25 -9.57
CA GLU A 14 22.96 0.25 -10.64
C GLU A 14 21.82 0.35 -11.65
N LYS A 15 20.57 0.47 -11.18
CA LYS A 15 19.40 0.71 -12.04
C LYS A 15 19.55 2.00 -12.85
N TYR A 16 20.05 3.07 -12.23
CA TYR A 16 20.25 4.34 -12.92
C TYR A 16 21.27 4.22 -14.06
N VAL A 17 22.39 3.52 -13.84
CA VAL A 17 23.40 3.27 -14.88
C VAL A 17 22.82 2.46 -16.03
N GLN A 18 22.09 1.37 -15.73
CA GLN A 18 21.42 0.55 -16.75
C GLN A 18 20.38 1.35 -17.54
N PHE A 19 19.55 2.15 -16.83
CA PHE A 19 18.55 3.01 -17.47
C PHE A 19 19.20 4.02 -18.41
N LYS A 20 20.25 4.72 -17.96
CA LYS A 20 20.96 5.71 -18.78
C LYS A 20 21.53 5.10 -20.06
N ASN A 21 22.07 3.88 -19.98
CA ASN A 21 22.67 3.19 -21.12
C ASN A 21 21.64 2.67 -22.13
N ASN A 22 20.41 2.36 -21.67
CA ASN A 22 19.35 1.76 -22.47
C ASN A 22 18.27 2.75 -22.90
N LEU A 23 18.33 4.01 -22.43
CA LEU A 23 17.31 5.02 -22.67
C LEU A 23 17.27 5.44 -24.15
N ARG A 24 16.17 5.11 -24.84
CA ARG A 24 15.83 5.67 -26.16
C ARG A 24 14.86 6.85 -25.94
N LYS A 25 15.36 8.08 -26.06
CA LYS A 25 14.55 9.28 -25.82
C LYS A 25 13.32 9.38 -26.71
N GLU A 26 13.39 8.86 -27.93
CA GLU A 26 12.32 8.93 -28.95
C GLU A 26 11.12 8.03 -28.62
N SER A 27 11.27 6.99 -27.78
CA SER A 27 10.21 6.06 -27.42
C SER A 27 9.81 6.13 -25.93
N LEU A 28 10.39 7.04 -25.15
CA LEU A 28 10.23 7.06 -23.69
C LEU A 28 8.77 7.04 -23.24
N ILE A 29 7.91 7.87 -23.80
CA ILE A 29 6.48 7.95 -23.41
C ILE A 29 5.79 6.61 -23.71
N SER A 30 6.02 6.06 -24.91
CA SER A 30 5.43 4.78 -25.33
C SER A 30 5.91 3.63 -24.43
N ASP A 31 7.21 3.59 -24.12
CA ASP A 31 7.80 2.52 -23.34
C ASP A 31 7.33 2.56 -21.87
N VAL A 32 7.28 3.76 -21.27
CA VAL A 32 6.72 3.94 -19.93
C VAL A 32 5.25 3.56 -19.91
N GLY A 33 4.47 3.98 -20.92
CA GLY A 33 3.04 3.64 -21.02
C GLY A 33 2.83 2.12 -21.09
N LYS A 34 3.52 1.43 -22.00
CA LYS A 34 3.42 -0.03 -22.14
C LYS A 34 3.82 -0.77 -20.86
N TYR A 35 4.89 -0.32 -20.22
CA TYR A 35 5.37 -0.95 -18.98
C TYR A 35 4.39 -0.75 -17.82
N THR A 36 3.82 0.44 -17.72
CA THR A 36 2.81 0.76 -16.71
C THR A 36 1.54 -0.07 -16.92
N ILE A 37 1.04 -0.19 -18.15
CA ILE A 37 -0.12 -1.02 -18.49
C ILE A 37 0.16 -2.48 -18.12
N SER A 38 1.32 -3.01 -18.49
CA SER A 38 1.71 -4.38 -18.14
C SER A 38 1.77 -4.62 -16.63
N ASN A 39 2.27 -3.66 -15.83
CA ASN A 39 2.24 -3.76 -14.37
C ASN A 39 0.82 -3.82 -13.82
N LEU A 40 -0.11 -3.02 -14.37
CA LEU A 40 -1.52 -3.02 -13.99
C LEU A 40 -2.16 -4.36 -14.31
N GLU A 41 -2.06 -4.82 -15.57
CA GLU A 41 -2.63 -6.09 -16.02
C GLU A 41 -2.13 -7.28 -15.17
N ASN A 42 -0.82 -7.36 -14.94
CA ASN A 42 -0.20 -8.42 -14.13
C ASN A 42 -0.58 -8.33 -12.64
N SER A 43 -0.94 -7.16 -12.14
CA SER A 43 -1.41 -6.98 -10.77
C SER A 43 -2.87 -7.39 -10.65
N PHE A 44 -3.72 -6.94 -11.57
CA PHE A 44 -5.15 -7.31 -11.60
C PHE A 44 -5.35 -8.81 -11.79
N ALA A 45 -4.54 -9.46 -12.63
CA ALA A 45 -4.61 -10.91 -12.84
C ALA A 45 -4.31 -11.75 -11.58
N LYS A 46 -3.68 -11.16 -10.56
CA LYS A 46 -3.40 -11.82 -9.26
C LYS A 46 -4.40 -11.46 -8.16
N LEU A 47 -5.23 -10.45 -8.41
CA LEU A 47 -6.25 -10.02 -7.47
C LEU A 47 -7.52 -10.85 -7.66
N THR A 48 -8.11 -11.32 -6.57
CA THR A 48 -9.41 -12.01 -6.60
C THR A 48 -10.42 -11.23 -5.78
N GLU A 49 -11.71 -11.32 -6.16
CA GLU A 49 -12.80 -10.73 -5.40
C GLU A 49 -12.75 -11.18 -3.92
N GLU A 50 -12.50 -12.47 -3.68
CA GLU A 50 -12.38 -13.02 -2.33
C GLU A 50 -11.28 -12.32 -1.50
N THR A 51 -10.14 -12.02 -2.12
CA THR A 51 -9.02 -11.34 -1.43
C THR A 51 -9.39 -9.88 -1.11
N VAL A 52 -10.07 -9.21 -2.03
CA VAL A 52 -10.58 -7.85 -1.84
C VAL A 52 -11.60 -7.82 -0.71
N GLU A 53 -12.59 -8.71 -0.74
CA GLU A 53 -13.64 -8.81 0.28
C GLU A 53 -13.07 -9.06 1.68
N LYS A 54 -12.11 -9.98 1.81
CA LYS A 54 -11.43 -10.25 3.09
C LYS A 54 -10.65 -9.03 3.61
N ALA A 55 -10.00 -8.28 2.72
CA ALA A 55 -9.30 -7.05 3.10
C ALA A 55 -10.29 -5.99 3.60
N VAL A 56 -11.43 -5.83 2.92
CA VAL A 56 -12.51 -4.92 3.34
C VAL A 56 -13.11 -5.34 4.68
N ASP A 57 -13.35 -6.63 4.90
CA ASP A 57 -13.87 -7.16 6.18
C ASP A 57 -12.92 -6.85 7.34
N ILE A 58 -11.60 -7.00 7.13
CA ILE A 58 -10.60 -6.61 8.13
C ILE A 58 -10.70 -5.11 8.44
N ILE A 59 -10.78 -4.26 7.41
CA ILE A 59 -10.85 -2.81 7.59
C ILE A 59 -12.13 -2.43 8.37
N LEU A 60 -13.29 -2.96 7.99
CA LEU A 60 -14.57 -2.63 8.63
C LEU A 60 -14.70 -3.16 10.07
N SER A 61 -14.03 -4.27 10.38
CA SER A 61 -14.05 -4.86 11.73
C SER A 61 -13.01 -4.27 12.67
N SER A 62 -12.06 -3.48 12.16
CA SER A 62 -10.98 -2.90 12.98
C SER A 62 -11.37 -1.57 13.59
N HIS A 63 -10.83 -1.28 14.79
CA HIS A 63 -11.01 0.00 15.48
C HIS A 63 -10.00 1.04 15.00
N LYS A 64 -8.70 0.72 15.05
CA LYS A 64 -7.63 1.58 14.52
C LYS A 64 -7.02 0.98 13.27
N HIS A 65 -6.63 1.85 12.36
CA HIS A 65 -6.08 1.49 11.06
C HIS A 65 -4.68 2.09 10.91
N TYR A 66 -3.65 1.30 11.14
CA TYR A 66 -2.27 1.72 10.92
C TYR A 66 -1.92 1.54 9.45
N VAL A 67 -1.53 2.62 8.77
CA VAL A 67 -1.18 2.56 7.34
C VAL A 67 0.30 2.86 7.16
N SER A 68 1.06 1.87 6.75
CA SER A 68 2.51 1.94 6.72
C SER A 68 3.09 1.81 5.32
N GLY A 69 4.12 2.60 5.05
CA GLY A 69 4.95 2.53 3.86
C GLY A 69 6.13 3.47 3.98
N PHE A 70 7.33 3.01 3.63
CA PHE A 70 8.55 3.80 3.79
C PHE A 70 9.21 4.11 2.45
N ARG A 71 10.00 5.18 2.41
CA ARG A 71 10.66 5.67 1.20
C ARG A 71 9.63 5.94 0.08
N GLY A 72 9.80 5.37 -1.11
CA GLY A 72 8.85 5.54 -2.20
C GLY A 72 7.46 4.97 -1.91
N ALA A 73 7.36 3.89 -1.13
CA ALA A 73 6.08 3.30 -0.73
C ALA A 73 5.28 4.19 0.24
N ALA A 74 5.90 5.20 0.85
CA ALA A 74 5.20 6.20 1.65
C ALA A 74 4.12 6.94 0.84
N SER A 75 4.30 7.10 -0.48
CA SER A 75 3.28 7.69 -1.35
C SER A 75 1.98 6.90 -1.36
N CYS A 76 2.07 5.56 -1.34
CA CYS A 76 0.90 4.68 -1.26
C CYS A 76 0.23 4.77 0.11
N ALA A 77 1.02 4.78 1.18
CA ALA A 77 0.50 4.91 2.54
C ALA A 77 -0.20 6.25 2.76
N VAL A 78 0.38 7.35 2.29
CA VAL A 78 -0.25 8.69 2.35
C VAL A 78 -1.57 8.71 1.58
N TYR A 79 -1.58 8.17 0.36
CA TYR A 79 -2.79 8.08 -0.45
C TYR A 79 -3.89 7.27 0.25
N MET A 80 -3.57 6.05 0.70
CA MET A 80 -4.51 5.18 1.41
C MET A 80 -5.03 5.86 2.69
N THR A 81 -4.15 6.43 3.51
CA THR A 81 -4.53 7.18 4.72
C THR A 81 -5.52 8.29 4.41
N SER A 82 -5.21 9.12 3.41
CA SER A 82 -6.05 10.26 3.03
C SER A 82 -7.46 9.85 2.61
N LYS A 83 -7.59 8.77 1.85
CA LYS A 83 -8.90 8.28 1.37
C LYS A 83 -9.66 7.48 2.43
N LEU A 84 -8.95 6.61 3.14
CA LEU A 84 -9.53 5.78 4.18
C LEU A 84 -10.08 6.63 5.33
N HIS A 85 -9.40 7.73 5.67
CA HIS A 85 -9.81 8.67 6.71
C HIS A 85 -11.19 9.31 6.47
N LEU A 86 -11.63 9.38 5.21
CA LEU A 86 -12.97 9.84 4.88
C LEU A 86 -14.06 8.84 5.29
N MET A 87 -13.73 7.54 5.34
CA MET A 87 -14.71 6.45 5.53
C MET A 87 -14.67 5.86 6.93
N VAL A 88 -13.49 5.77 7.54
CA VAL A 88 -13.31 5.20 8.89
C VAL A 88 -12.56 6.16 9.81
N SER A 89 -12.74 6.01 11.13
CA SER A 89 -12.00 6.77 12.14
C SER A 89 -10.62 6.16 12.39
N ASP A 90 -9.80 6.87 13.16
CA ASP A 90 -8.55 6.38 13.75
C ASP A 90 -7.58 5.75 12.75
N VAL A 91 -7.36 6.47 11.63
CA VAL A 91 -6.38 6.10 10.62
C VAL A 91 -5.04 6.76 10.94
N ILE A 92 -4.02 5.96 11.22
CA ILE A 92 -2.71 6.40 11.73
C ILE A 92 -1.63 6.10 10.68
N PRO A 93 -1.04 7.12 10.04
CA PRO A 93 0.03 6.91 9.07
C PRO A 93 1.37 6.61 9.75
N LEU A 94 2.04 5.55 9.29
CA LEU A 94 3.41 5.18 9.68
C LEU A 94 4.32 5.33 8.45
N ILE A 95 4.76 6.55 8.17
CA ILE A 95 5.48 6.91 6.94
C ILE A 95 6.95 7.33 7.16
N HIS A 96 7.35 7.48 8.42
CA HIS A 96 8.73 7.76 8.81
C HIS A 96 9.35 6.53 9.46
N ALA A 97 10.49 6.05 8.92
CA ALA A 97 11.15 4.83 9.37
C ALA A 97 12.08 5.11 10.58
N GLU A 98 11.50 5.62 11.66
CA GLU A 98 12.18 6.04 12.87
C GLU A 98 11.49 5.45 14.11
N ALA A 99 12.00 5.75 15.30
CA ALA A 99 11.40 5.34 16.56
C ALA A 99 9.94 5.78 16.69
N SER A 100 9.59 6.93 16.11
CA SER A 100 8.21 7.45 16.06
C SER A 100 7.17 6.48 15.47
N ALA A 101 7.57 5.64 14.51
CA ALA A 101 6.67 4.62 13.97
C ALA A 101 6.40 3.50 15.00
N ILE A 102 7.40 3.15 15.80
CA ILE A 102 7.26 2.16 16.89
C ILE A 102 6.43 2.75 18.03
N GLU A 103 6.66 4.01 18.38
CA GLU A 103 5.88 4.72 19.39
C GLU A 103 4.40 4.80 18.98
N ALA A 104 4.12 5.15 17.71
CA ALA A 104 2.76 5.28 17.21
C ALA A 104 2.00 3.94 17.18
N ILE A 105 2.67 2.79 16.98
CA ILE A 105 2.04 1.46 16.97
C ILE A 105 2.07 0.76 18.33
N SER A 106 2.67 1.37 19.36
CA SER A 106 2.85 0.73 20.68
C SER A 106 1.55 0.28 21.34
N ASP A 107 0.44 0.97 21.05
CA ASP A 107 -0.89 0.71 21.59
C ASP A 107 -1.78 -0.16 20.69
N ILE A 108 -1.20 -0.84 19.69
CA ILE A 108 -1.95 -1.74 18.81
C ILE A 108 -2.50 -2.93 19.58
N THR A 109 -3.72 -3.32 19.27
CA THR A 109 -4.45 -4.43 19.90
C THR A 109 -4.95 -5.43 18.85
N ALA A 110 -5.55 -6.53 19.31
CA ALA A 110 -6.19 -7.53 18.44
C ALA A 110 -7.43 -7.00 17.69
N GLU A 111 -7.96 -5.84 18.12
CA GLU A 111 -9.10 -5.17 17.47
C GLU A 111 -8.68 -4.20 16.37
N ASP A 112 -7.38 -4.11 16.08
CA ASP A 112 -6.82 -3.15 15.13
C ASP A 112 -6.27 -3.86 13.89
N CYS A 113 -5.97 -3.10 12.84
CA CYS A 113 -5.27 -3.63 11.67
C CYS A 113 -4.11 -2.74 11.22
N ILE A 114 -3.16 -3.37 10.52
CA ILE A 114 -2.10 -2.67 9.79
C ILE A 114 -2.22 -2.95 8.29
N ILE A 115 -2.19 -1.91 7.48
CA ILE A 115 -2.10 -1.94 6.02
C ILE A 115 -0.66 -1.55 5.67
N LEU A 116 0.14 -2.49 5.18
CA LEU A 116 1.56 -2.31 4.96
C LEU A 116 1.92 -2.38 3.48
N TYR A 117 2.56 -1.33 2.96
CA TYR A 117 3.17 -1.29 1.62
C TYR A 117 4.66 -1.60 1.71
N SER A 118 5.06 -2.82 1.34
CA SER A 118 6.45 -3.27 1.42
C SER A 118 6.88 -4.00 0.16
N PHE A 119 7.86 -3.43 -0.53
CA PHE A 119 8.36 -3.91 -1.82
C PHE A 119 9.88 -4.20 -1.76
N PRO A 120 10.51 -4.80 -2.79
CA PRO A 120 11.91 -5.21 -2.78
C PRO A 120 12.86 -4.18 -2.21
N ARG A 121 13.88 -4.68 -1.50
CA ARG A 121 14.70 -4.00 -0.50
C ARG A 121 13.88 -3.65 0.74
N TYR A 122 13.09 -4.67 1.16
CA TYR A 122 12.24 -4.62 2.35
C TYR A 122 12.97 -3.97 3.52
N SER A 123 12.35 -2.96 4.13
CA SER A 123 12.94 -2.23 5.26
C SER A 123 12.84 -3.03 6.54
N GLU A 124 13.89 -3.05 7.35
CA GLU A 124 13.92 -3.73 8.66
C GLU A 124 12.79 -3.28 9.60
N ILE A 125 12.41 -2.01 9.52
CA ILE A 125 11.30 -1.49 10.33
C ILE A 125 9.97 -2.19 10.00
N ASN A 126 9.76 -2.65 8.74
CA ASN A 126 8.57 -3.41 8.38
C ASN A 126 8.44 -4.72 9.16
N PHE A 127 9.56 -5.43 9.36
CA PHE A 127 9.59 -6.64 10.18
C PHE A 127 9.27 -6.33 11.65
N SER A 128 9.79 -5.23 12.17
CA SER A 128 9.51 -4.79 13.54
C SER A 128 8.03 -4.46 13.73
N LEU A 129 7.43 -3.70 12.80
CA LEU A 129 6.01 -3.36 12.85
C LEU A 129 5.12 -4.61 12.78
N LEU A 130 5.42 -5.54 11.85
CA LEU A 130 4.64 -6.79 11.74
C LEU A 130 4.82 -7.69 12.95
N LYS A 131 6.00 -7.74 13.56
CA LYS A 131 6.22 -8.48 14.80
C LYS A 131 5.37 -7.93 15.94
N ILE A 132 5.31 -6.60 16.08
CA ILE A 132 4.47 -5.94 17.09
C ILE A 132 2.99 -6.23 16.84
N ALA A 133 2.52 -6.04 15.59
CA ALA A 133 1.14 -6.34 15.20
C ALA A 133 0.76 -7.80 15.47
N HIS A 134 1.63 -8.74 15.09
CA HIS A 134 1.41 -10.17 15.30
C HIS A 134 1.36 -10.53 16.80
N GLN A 135 2.24 -9.96 17.62
CA GLN A 135 2.24 -10.17 19.08
C GLN A 135 0.97 -9.63 19.74
N ALA A 136 0.41 -8.55 19.21
CA ALA A 136 -0.86 -7.98 19.67
C ALA A 136 -2.10 -8.74 19.13
N GLY A 137 -1.93 -9.63 18.17
CA GLY A 137 -3.04 -10.32 17.50
C GLY A 137 -3.78 -9.46 16.46
N ALA A 138 -3.22 -8.31 16.08
CA ALA A 138 -3.79 -7.41 15.08
C ALA A 138 -3.74 -8.01 13.69
N LYS A 139 -4.68 -7.62 12.83
CA LYS A 139 -4.78 -8.10 11.46
C LYS A 139 -3.83 -7.36 10.53
N VAL A 140 -3.27 -8.09 9.56
CA VAL A 140 -2.26 -7.55 8.63
C VAL A 140 -2.71 -7.70 7.18
N ILE A 141 -2.81 -6.57 6.46
CA ILE A 141 -3.00 -6.49 5.02
C ILE A 141 -1.69 -6.02 4.40
N LEU A 142 -1.03 -6.88 3.62
CA LEU A 142 0.27 -6.61 3.02
C LEU A 142 0.14 -6.39 1.51
N PHE A 143 0.60 -5.24 1.03
CA PHE A 143 0.88 -4.99 -0.39
C PHE A 143 2.37 -5.28 -0.64
N THR A 144 2.65 -6.24 -1.52
CA THR A 144 4.02 -6.66 -1.83
C THR A 144 4.16 -7.11 -3.29
N ASP A 145 5.36 -7.43 -3.75
CA ASP A 145 5.63 -7.80 -5.15
C ASP A 145 5.42 -9.29 -5.46
N ARG A 146 5.42 -10.16 -4.44
CA ARG A 146 5.33 -11.62 -4.61
C ARG A 146 4.82 -12.32 -3.34
N TYR A 147 4.16 -13.46 -3.51
CA TYR A 147 3.70 -14.31 -2.39
C TYR A 147 4.84 -14.89 -1.55
N THR A 148 6.04 -15.00 -2.11
CA THR A 148 7.26 -15.43 -1.39
C THR A 148 8.01 -14.28 -0.73
N SER A 149 7.38 -13.12 -0.58
CA SER A 149 7.92 -12.00 0.20
C SER A 149 8.22 -12.46 1.63
N PRO A 150 9.33 -12.03 2.24
CA PRO A 150 9.68 -12.43 3.60
C PRO A 150 8.66 -11.97 4.65
N LEU A 151 7.78 -11.04 4.32
CA LEU A 151 6.71 -10.54 5.18
C LEU A 151 5.36 -11.26 4.99
N ALA A 152 5.22 -12.05 3.92
CA ALA A 152 3.95 -12.70 3.56
C ALA A 152 3.45 -13.67 4.64
N ASN A 153 4.35 -14.43 5.26
CA ASN A 153 4.01 -15.40 6.32
C ASN A 153 3.54 -14.74 7.64
N MET A 154 3.71 -13.42 7.76
CA MET A 154 3.28 -12.64 8.92
C MET A 154 2.01 -11.82 8.62
N SER A 155 1.32 -12.12 7.51
CA SER A 155 0.21 -11.32 7.02
C SER A 155 -1.04 -12.18 6.84
N ASP A 156 -2.22 -11.66 7.21
CA ASP A 156 -3.51 -12.33 7.02
C ASP A 156 -3.95 -12.26 5.54
N ILE A 157 -3.70 -11.13 4.90
CA ILE A 157 -4.00 -10.90 3.48
C ILE A 157 -2.73 -10.42 2.76
N VAL A 158 -2.43 -11.03 1.63
CA VAL A 158 -1.31 -10.65 0.76
C VAL A 158 -1.83 -10.21 -0.60
N LEU A 159 -1.65 -8.94 -0.91
CA LEU A 159 -1.99 -8.31 -2.19
C LEU A 159 -0.71 -8.19 -3.03
N VAL A 160 -0.59 -9.06 -4.04
CA VAL A 160 0.61 -9.09 -4.89
C VAL A 160 0.47 -8.09 -6.03
N VAL A 161 1.37 -7.08 -6.05
CA VAL A 161 1.31 -5.94 -6.95
C VAL A 161 2.66 -5.71 -7.63
N GLN A 162 2.66 -5.45 -8.93
CA GLN A 162 3.87 -5.18 -9.67
C GLN A 162 4.34 -3.73 -9.47
N VAL A 163 5.60 -3.57 -9.10
CA VAL A 163 6.24 -2.25 -8.87
C VAL A 163 7.44 -2.00 -9.76
N GLY A 164 7.64 -2.83 -10.77
CA GLY A 164 8.74 -2.64 -11.71
C GLY A 164 8.66 -1.27 -12.38
N GLY A 165 9.81 -0.61 -12.58
CA GLY A 165 9.92 0.63 -13.32
C GLY A 165 11.00 0.53 -14.39
N LEU A 166 10.85 1.24 -15.50
CA LEU A 166 11.91 1.37 -16.51
C LEU A 166 13.10 2.17 -15.99
N GLY A 167 12.85 3.04 -15.00
CA GLY A 167 13.87 3.88 -14.41
C GLY A 167 14.60 3.23 -13.22
N PHE A 168 15.24 4.07 -12.42
CA PHE A 168 16.02 3.65 -11.26
C PHE A 168 15.17 3.46 -9.99
N THR A 169 13.89 3.82 -10.02
CA THR A 169 12.95 3.67 -8.90
C THR A 169 11.79 2.74 -9.27
N ASN A 170 11.10 2.25 -8.25
CA ASN A 170 9.86 1.51 -8.44
C ASN A 170 8.74 2.43 -8.94
N SER A 171 7.80 1.87 -9.71
CA SER A 171 6.53 2.51 -10.06
C SER A 171 5.46 2.14 -9.03
N TYR A 172 4.73 3.13 -8.54
CA TYR A 172 3.66 2.92 -7.57
C TYR A 172 2.25 3.08 -8.18
N VAL A 173 2.14 3.12 -9.50
CA VAL A 173 0.84 3.25 -10.19
C VAL A 173 -0.06 2.04 -9.90
N ALA A 174 0.46 0.82 -10.03
CA ALA A 174 -0.33 -0.37 -9.77
C ALA A 174 -0.70 -0.52 -8.27
N PRO A 175 0.19 -0.31 -7.28
CA PRO A 175 -0.21 -0.25 -5.88
C PRO A 175 -1.32 0.74 -5.57
N LEU A 176 -1.28 1.93 -6.16
CA LEU A 176 -2.34 2.94 -5.99
C LEU A 176 -3.66 2.47 -6.61
N SER A 177 -3.62 1.85 -7.79
CA SER A 177 -4.82 1.31 -8.45
C SER A 177 -5.47 0.17 -7.64
N ILE A 178 -4.67 -0.73 -7.05
CA ILE A 178 -5.21 -1.76 -6.14
C ILE A 178 -5.77 -1.12 -4.86
N SER A 179 -5.12 -0.07 -4.34
CA SER A 179 -5.67 0.68 -3.20
C SER A 179 -7.04 1.27 -3.51
N GLU A 180 -7.24 1.82 -4.72
CA GLU A 180 -8.55 2.32 -5.16
C GLU A 180 -9.61 1.22 -5.22
N ILE A 181 -9.26 0.01 -5.70
CA ILE A 181 -10.19 -1.12 -5.71
C ILE A 181 -10.65 -1.45 -4.28
N ILE A 182 -9.73 -1.52 -3.31
CA ILE A 182 -10.09 -1.76 -1.90
C ILE A 182 -11.00 -0.65 -1.37
N LEU A 183 -10.70 0.61 -1.65
CA LEU A 183 -11.50 1.76 -1.22
C LEU A 183 -12.90 1.78 -1.85
N LEU A 184 -13.00 1.44 -3.14
CA LEU A 184 -14.29 1.32 -3.83
C LEU A 184 -15.10 0.14 -3.30
N ALA A 185 -14.47 -1.01 -3.08
CA ALA A 185 -15.12 -2.17 -2.48
C ALA A 185 -15.62 -1.86 -1.05
N LEU A 186 -14.81 -1.15 -0.24
CA LEU A 186 -15.20 -0.65 1.08
C LEU A 186 -16.45 0.26 0.98
N SER A 187 -16.44 1.20 0.06
CA SER A 187 -17.57 2.12 -0.21
C SER A 187 -18.84 1.37 -0.60
N SER A 188 -18.72 0.27 -1.38
CA SER A 188 -19.86 -0.52 -1.87
C SER A 188 -20.57 -1.34 -0.79
N ARG A 189 -19.94 -1.52 0.39
CA ARG A 189 -20.55 -2.24 1.53
C ARG A 189 -21.73 -1.51 2.16
N ASN A 190 -21.94 -0.23 1.83
CA ASN A 190 -23.01 0.61 2.39
C ASN A 190 -23.05 0.59 3.94
N ASP A 191 -21.89 0.52 4.58
CA ASP A 191 -21.81 0.59 6.04
C ASP A 191 -22.28 1.97 6.50
N PRO A 192 -23.31 2.06 7.37
CA PRO A 192 -23.84 3.35 7.85
C PRO A 192 -22.76 4.24 8.49
N ARG A 193 -21.79 3.65 9.19
CA ARG A 193 -20.68 4.37 9.83
C ARG A 193 -19.86 5.17 8.81
N CYS A 194 -19.59 4.58 7.64
CA CYS A 194 -18.87 5.25 6.54
C CYS A 194 -19.68 6.44 6.01
N SER A 195 -20.97 6.24 5.75
CA SER A 195 -21.86 7.29 5.21
C SER A 195 -22.03 8.45 6.19
N GLU A 196 -22.20 8.17 7.47
CA GLU A 196 -22.33 9.17 8.53
C GLU A 196 -21.05 9.99 8.64
N ARG A 197 -19.88 9.32 8.62
CA ARG A 197 -18.59 9.99 8.69
C ARG A 197 -18.35 10.92 7.51
N ILE A 198 -18.59 10.46 6.28
CA ILE A 198 -18.46 11.30 5.08
C ILE A 198 -19.35 12.55 5.21
N SER A 199 -20.63 12.37 5.58
CA SER A 199 -21.58 13.46 5.76
C SER A 199 -21.16 14.42 6.86
N GLN A 200 -20.56 13.92 7.95
CA GLN A 200 -20.03 14.75 9.03
C GLN A 200 -18.86 15.60 8.55
N ILE A 201 -17.91 15.01 7.82
CA ILE A 201 -16.75 15.71 7.29
C ILE A 201 -17.18 16.81 6.31
N ASP A 202 -18.09 16.49 5.36
CA ASP A 202 -18.62 17.46 4.41
C ASP A 202 -19.27 18.66 5.09
N ARG A 203 -20.06 18.40 6.14
CA ARG A 203 -20.68 19.48 6.93
C ARG A 203 -19.62 20.38 7.57
N LEU A 204 -18.62 19.80 8.23
CA LEU A 204 -17.53 20.56 8.88
C LEU A 204 -16.73 21.38 7.89
N ILE A 205 -16.41 20.82 6.73
CA ILE A 205 -15.69 21.52 5.65
C ILE A 205 -16.52 22.71 5.15
N SER A 206 -17.84 22.51 4.96
CA SER A 206 -18.75 23.56 4.55
C SER A 206 -18.88 24.68 5.58
N GLU A 207 -18.99 24.33 6.87
CA GLU A 207 -19.03 25.30 7.98
C GLU A 207 -17.72 26.11 8.05
N CYS A 208 -16.58 25.49 7.77
CA CYS A 208 -15.27 26.15 7.73
C CYS A 208 -15.03 26.95 6.43
N ARG A 209 -15.94 26.93 5.47
CA ARG A 209 -15.84 27.61 4.16
C ARG A 209 -14.54 27.27 3.42
N LEU A 210 -14.13 26.00 3.44
CA LEU A 210 -12.92 25.52 2.78
C LEU A 210 -13.13 25.16 1.31
N TYR A 211 -14.38 25.18 0.83
CA TYR A 211 -14.79 25.10 -0.57
C TYR A 211 -15.70 26.28 -0.91
#